data_740008165add25d543156fa509ed1f5a
#
_entry.id   740008165add25d543156fa509ed1f5a
#
_cell.length_a   1.000
_cell.length_b   1.000
_cell.length_c   1.000
_cell.angle_alpha   90.00
_cell.angle_beta   90.00
_cell.angle_gamma   90.00
#
_symmetry.space_group_name_H-M   'P 1'
#
loop_
_entity.id
_entity.type
_entity.pdbx_description
1 polymer ?
#
loop_
_entity_poly.entity_id
_entity_poly.type
_entity_poly.pdbx_seq_one_letter_code
_entity_poly.pdbx_strand_id
1 'polypeptide(L)'
;MRVDGIDQSVVKEALWERRLLVKAWTLRGTLHLHPAAELPLWHAARRAVAAAPAELAPWRDPDGVLHPEVGRDEAKALRAAVWQALDGRCLLRDELAEEVVKRVGRRHEERLRSGFAFFLGELCQGPPQGARVTFARPDQWIDGWREVQEKPALAGVARRYLHTYGPARPVDFREWFSSRAFSASEAQSLFDSLAGELEEIEIEGHHAYVLASDTALPTIKPSVRLLPEYDVYVMGFREREHLIPEVVREQIAAHGRGRYEGPAGVRLLVVDGVAAGLWERKKRGKRLELRVIPGRTLSRPQRAELDAEAERIGAFTALEPVLVVD
;
A
#
# COMPACT_ATOMS: atom_id res chain seq x y z
N MET A 1 3.64 -14.65 5.70
CA MET A 1 3.79 -14.52 4.24
C MET A 1 2.51 -14.98 3.56
N ARG A 2 2.06 -14.31 2.48
CA ARG A 2 0.78 -14.62 1.78
C ARG A 2 0.94 -15.54 0.56
N VAL A 3 2.15 -15.74 0.11
CA VAL A 3 2.48 -16.63 -1.01
C VAL A 3 3.54 -17.60 -0.53
N ASP A 4 3.26 -18.88 -0.64
CA ASP A 4 4.18 -19.93 -0.24
C ASP A 4 5.24 -20.19 -1.32
N GLY A 5 6.41 -20.65 -0.91
CA GLY A 5 7.48 -21.09 -1.82
C GLY A 5 8.22 -19.96 -2.55
N ILE A 6 8.06 -18.69 -2.14
CA ILE A 6 8.80 -17.56 -2.72
C ILE A 6 9.86 -17.04 -1.74
N ASP A 7 10.94 -16.53 -2.29
CA ASP A 7 11.99 -15.80 -1.59
C ASP A 7 12.18 -14.39 -2.20
N GLN A 8 13.16 -13.66 -1.69
CA GLN A 8 13.45 -12.32 -2.19
C GLN A 8 13.96 -12.31 -3.63
N SER A 9 14.59 -13.38 -4.11
CA SER A 9 15.11 -13.46 -5.47
C SER A 9 13.97 -13.55 -6.48
N VAL A 10 12.97 -14.37 -6.21
CA VAL A 10 11.74 -14.50 -7.01
C VAL A 10 11.02 -13.14 -7.14
N VAL A 11 10.94 -12.39 -6.04
CA VAL A 11 10.31 -11.05 -6.07
C VAL A 11 11.15 -10.07 -6.90
N LYS A 12 12.49 -10.11 -6.80
CA LYS A 12 13.38 -9.26 -7.60
C LYS A 12 13.31 -9.59 -9.08
N GLU A 13 13.32 -10.87 -9.44
CA GLU A 13 13.14 -11.34 -10.82
C GLU A 13 11.80 -10.84 -11.38
N ALA A 14 10.70 -11.04 -10.65
CA ALA A 14 9.37 -10.59 -11.06
C ALA A 14 9.27 -9.07 -11.25
N LEU A 15 10.01 -8.28 -10.45
CA LEU A 15 10.04 -6.82 -10.54
C LEU A 15 10.91 -6.30 -11.69
N TRP A 16 12.12 -6.82 -11.82
CA TRP A 16 13.16 -6.16 -12.60
C TRP A 16 13.52 -6.87 -13.91
N GLU A 17 13.33 -8.19 -13.98
CA GLU A 17 13.67 -9.00 -15.14
C GLU A 17 12.40 -9.33 -15.93
N ARG A 18 11.44 -10.01 -15.31
CA ARG A 18 10.18 -10.42 -15.94
C ARG A 18 9.12 -9.31 -15.99
N ARG A 19 9.26 -8.27 -15.23
CA ARG A 19 8.34 -7.12 -15.12
C ARG A 19 6.87 -7.52 -14.90
N LEU A 20 6.65 -8.62 -14.18
CA LEU A 20 5.31 -9.08 -13.80
C LEU A 20 4.73 -8.30 -12.63
N LEU A 21 5.62 -7.73 -11.81
CA LEU A 21 5.29 -6.86 -10.70
C LEU A 21 5.86 -5.46 -10.94
N VAL A 22 5.22 -4.47 -10.37
CA VAL A 22 5.66 -3.07 -10.44
C VAL A 22 5.43 -2.39 -9.10
N LYS A 23 6.33 -1.48 -8.73
CA LYS A 23 6.15 -0.58 -7.59
C LYS A 23 5.74 0.79 -8.07
N ALA A 24 4.59 1.27 -7.61
CA ALA A 24 4.06 2.58 -7.97
C ALA A 24 3.34 3.25 -6.80
N TRP A 25 3.26 4.57 -6.84
CA TRP A 25 2.48 5.35 -5.87
C TRP A 25 1.02 5.39 -6.29
N THR A 26 0.18 4.70 -5.56
CA THR A 26 -1.25 4.57 -5.88
C THR A 26 -2.15 5.01 -4.72
N LEU A 27 -2.54 4.10 -3.85
CA LEU A 27 -3.47 4.38 -2.76
C LEU A 27 -2.88 5.39 -1.77
N ARG A 28 -3.63 6.41 -1.42
CA ARG A 28 -3.25 7.44 -0.43
C ARG A 28 -1.90 8.11 -0.70
N GLY A 29 -1.37 8.02 -1.94
CA GLY A 29 -0.05 8.54 -2.30
C GLY A 29 1.13 7.74 -1.74
N THR A 30 0.90 6.52 -1.26
CA THR A 30 1.94 5.62 -0.76
C THR A 30 2.40 4.61 -1.81
N LEU A 31 3.59 4.05 -1.61
CA LEU A 31 4.19 3.08 -2.54
C LEU A 31 3.57 1.70 -2.34
N HIS A 32 3.07 1.13 -3.44
CA HIS A 32 2.46 -0.19 -3.45
C HIS A 32 3.10 -1.09 -4.50
N LEU A 33 3.01 -2.40 -4.26
CA LEU A 33 3.37 -3.44 -5.22
C LEU A 33 2.10 -3.90 -5.92
N HIS A 34 2.12 -3.87 -7.26
CA HIS A 34 1.00 -4.29 -8.10
C HIS A 34 1.44 -5.36 -9.11
N PRO A 35 0.52 -6.23 -9.57
CA PRO A 35 0.69 -6.88 -10.86
C PRO A 35 0.86 -5.81 -11.93
N ALA A 36 1.89 -5.93 -12.77
CA ALA A 36 2.19 -4.90 -13.77
C ALA A 36 1.02 -4.67 -14.73
N ALA A 37 0.35 -5.73 -15.15
CA ALA A 37 -0.82 -5.67 -16.03
C ALA A 37 -2.03 -4.89 -15.42
N GLU A 38 -2.07 -4.71 -14.11
CA GLU A 38 -3.15 -3.99 -13.42
C GLU A 38 -2.84 -2.50 -13.18
N LEU A 39 -1.59 -2.07 -13.31
CA LEU A 39 -1.24 -0.68 -13.00
C LEU A 39 -2.02 0.36 -13.82
N PRO A 40 -2.35 0.13 -15.13
CA PRO A 40 -3.21 1.05 -15.89
C PRO A 40 -4.57 1.30 -15.23
N LEU A 41 -5.19 0.25 -14.67
CA LEU A 41 -6.46 0.36 -13.94
C LEU A 41 -6.31 1.20 -12.67
N TRP A 42 -5.24 0.99 -11.90
CA TRP A 42 -4.99 1.76 -10.66
C TRP A 42 -4.73 3.24 -10.95
N HIS A 43 -3.97 3.56 -11.99
CA HIS A 43 -3.73 4.94 -12.40
C HIS A 43 -5.02 5.62 -12.90
N ALA A 44 -5.80 4.94 -13.75
CA ALA A 44 -7.08 5.46 -14.23
C ALA A 44 -8.08 5.69 -13.09
N ALA A 45 -8.19 4.75 -12.14
CA ALA A 45 -9.05 4.92 -10.96
C ALA A 45 -8.63 6.12 -10.11
N ARG A 46 -7.33 6.38 -9.96
CA ARG A 46 -6.86 7.58 -9.27
C ARG A 46 -7.22 8.87 -10.00
N ARG A 47 -7.10 8.89 -11.33
CA ARG A 47 -7.52 10.06 -12.12
C ARG A 47 -9.02 10.33 -12.02
N ALA A 48 -9.84 9.28 -11.87
CA ALA A 48 -11.29 9.41 -11.70
C ALA A 48 -11.70 10.22 -10.45
N VAL A 49 -10.88 10.18 -9.37
CA VAL A 49 -11.16 10.90 -8.13
C VAL A 49 -10.28 12.13 -7.93
N ALA A 50 -9.13 12.17 -8.56
CA ALA A 50 -8.31 13.36 -8.59
C ALA A 50 -9.05 14.38 -9.46
N ALA A 51 -9.59 15.42 -8.87
CA ALA A 51 -9.87 16.63 -9.63
C ALA A 51 -8.64 16.92 -10.50
N ALA A 52 -8.86 17.19 -11.80
CA ALA A 52 -7.81 17.41 -12.80
C ALA A 52 -6.57 18.08 -12.20
N PRO A 53 -5.35 17.84 -12.70
CA PRO A 53 -4.10 18.16 -12.04
C PRO A 53 -4.13 19.55 -11.44
N ALA A 54 -4.69 19.55 -10.28
CA ALA A 54 -4.87 20.71 -9.48
C ALA A 54 -3.48 21.26 -9.17
N GLU A 55 -3.45 22.49 -8.87
CA GLU A 55 -2.40 23.17 -8.13
C GLU A 55 -1.74 22.18 -7.15
N LEU A 56 -0.44 22.19 -7.07
CA LEU A 56 0.23 21.41 -6.03
C LEU A 56 0.21 22.27 -4.76
N ALA A 57 -0.54 21.84 -3.77
CA ALA A 57 -0.62 22.55 -2.48
C ALA A 57 0.77 22.81 -1.88
N PRO A 58 0.92 23.84 -1.06
CA PRO A 58 2.12 24.05 -0.28
C PRO A 58 2.48 22.76 0.47
N TRP A 59 3.74 22.37 0.44
CA TRP A 59 4.20 21.14 1.06
C TRP A 59 5.45 21.40 1.90
N ARG A 60 5.48 20.81 3.08
CA ARG A 60 6.64 20.83 3.97
C ARG A 60 7.37 19.50 3.83
N ASP A 61 8.65 19.59 3.47
CA ASP A 61 9.49 18.41 3.31
C ASP A 61 9.88 17.79 4.68
N PRO A 62 10.52 16.61 4.70
CA PRO A 62 10.98 15.97 5.93
C PRO A 62 11.98 16.81 6.75
N ASP A 63 12.71 17.72 6.10
CA ASP A 63 13.67 18.64 6.74
C ASP A 63 12.98 19.91 7.28
N GLY A 64 11.65 20.01 7.10
CA GLY A 64 10.83 21.10 7.59
C GLY A 64 10.77 22.33 6.67
N VAL A 65 11.36 22.29 5.48
CA VAL A 65 11.32 23.39 4.50
C VAL A 65 9.95 23.47 3.85
N LEU A 66 9.34 24.64 3.85
CA LEU A 66 8.06 24.91 3.21
C LEU A 66 8.25 25.19 1.71
N HIS A 67 7.78 24.29 0.88
CA HIS A 67 7.68 24.48 -0.57
C HIS A 67 6.36 25.16 -0.91
N PRO A 68 6.37 26.25 -1.69
CA PRO A 68 5.18 27.02 -2.01
C PRO A 68 4.23 26.22 -2.92
N GLU A 69 3.00 26.67 -3.02
CA GLU A 69 2.03 26.22 -4.01
C GLU A 69 2.58 26.34 -5.43
N VAL A 70 2.16 25.40 -6.29
CA VAL A 70 2.46 25.40 -7.72
C VAL A 70 1.15 25.49 -8.48
N GLY A 71 0.98 26.56 -9.22
CA GLY A 71 -0.21 26.80 -10.03
C GLY A 71 -0.46 25.71 -11.09
N ARG A 72 -1.68 25.62 -11.55
CA ARG A 72 -2.16 24.55 -12.46
C ARG A 72 -1.32 24.40 -13.73
N ASP A 73 -1.03 25.49 -14.43
CA ASP A 73 -0.27 25.47 -15.68
C ASP A 73 1.19 25.05 -15.45
N GLU A 74 1.77 25.52 -14.35
CA GLU A 74 3.14 25.17 -13.95
C GLU A 74 3.22 23.69 -13.52
N ALA A 75 2.22 23.18 -12.78
CA ALA A 75 2.12 21.77 -12.43
C ALA A 75 2.00 20.87 -13.68
N LYS A 76 1.23 21.31 -14.68
CA LYS A 76 1.13 20.63 -15.98
C LYS A 76 2.46 20.63 -16.72
N ALA A 77 3.16 21.75 -16.75
CA ALA A 77 4.49 21.86 -17.37
C ALA A 77 5.53 20.97 -16.66
N LEU A 78 5.53 20.93 -15.33
CA LEU A 78 6.39 20.06 -14.54
C LEU A 78 6.14 18.57 -14.86
N ARG A 79 4.88 18.13 -14.94
CA ARG A 79 4.55 16.74 -15.30
C ARG A 79 5.01 16.41 -16.72
N ALA A 80 4.77 17.28 -17.67
CA ALA A 80 5.24 17.08 -19.04
C ALA A 80 6.78 16.98 -19.11
N ALA A 81 7.49 17.82 -18.36
CA ALA A 81 8.94 17.78 -18.28
C ALA A 81 9.48 16.50 -17.66
N VAL A 82 8.81 15.99 -16.62
CA VAL A 82 9.13 14.68 -15.99
C VAL A 82 8.97 13.55 -17.01
N TRP A 83 7.83 13.51 -17.72
CA TRP A 83 7.57 12.48 -18.73
C TRP A 83 8.58 12.52 -19.87
N GLN A 84 8.93 13.71 -20.36
CA GLN A 84 9.96 13.87 -21.37
C GLN A 84 11.36 13.48 -20.87
N ALA A 85 11.67 13.78 -19.60
CA ALA A 85 12.94 13.42 -19.01
C ALA A 85 13.12 11.90 -18.91
N LEU A 86 12.06 11.15 -18.74
CA LEU A 86 12.06 9.68 -18.61
C LEU A 86 11.84 8.94 -19.92
N ASP A 87 11.78 9.65 -21.05
CA ASP A 87 11.52 9.00 -22.34
C ASP A 87 12.65 8.03 -22.70
N GLY A 88 12.30 6.72 -22.81
CA GLY A 88 13.21 5.62 -23.12
C GLY A 88 14.24 5.30 -22.02
N ARG A 89 14.11 5.82 -20.80
CA ARG A 89 15.14 5.65 -19.74
C ARG A 89 14.58 5.61 -18.32
N CYS A 90 15.38 5.03 -17.42
CA CYS A 90 15.16 5.07 -15.98
C CYS A 90 16.20 6.03 -15.36
N LEU A 91 15.76 6.96 -14.51
CA LEU A 91 16.64 7.96 -13.89
C LEU A 91 16.56 7.87 -12.37
N LEU A 92 17.71 8.10 -11.70
CA LEU A 92 17.73 8.37 -10.27
C LEU A 92 17.00 9.69 -9.96
N ARG A 93 16.60 9.88 -8.70
CA ARG A 93 15.89 11.09 -8.26
C ARG A 93 16.61 12.38 -8.66
N ASP A 94 17.92 12.43 -8.38
CA ASP A 94 18.70 13.63 -8.65
C ASP A 94 18.88 13.88 -10.14
N GLU A 95 19.16 12.84 -10.92
CA GLU A 95 19.26 12.90 -12.37
C GLU A 95 17.96 13.39 -13.00
N LEU A 96 16.82 12.87 -12.51
CA LEU A 96 15.51 13.28 -12.97
C LEU A 96 15.22 14.75 -12.61
N ALA A 97 15.58 15.18 -11.39
CA ALA A 97 15.43 16.58 -10.99
C ALA A 97 16.26 17.51 -11.89
N GLU A 98 17.50 17.17 -12.19
CA GLU A 98 18.39 17.93 -13.09
C GLU A 98 17.81 18.03 -14.50
N GLU A 99 17.31 16.92 -15.04
CA GLU A 99 16.70 16.89 -16.36
C GLU A 99 15.41 17.72 -16.45
N VAL A 100 14.60 17.72 -15.40
CA VAL A 100 13.39 18.55 -15.31
C VAL A 100 13.76 20.03 -15.18
N VAL A 101 14.74 20.36 -14.34
CA VAL A 101 15.24 21.74 -14.15
C VAL A 101 15.74 22.35 -15.46
N LYS A 102 16.43 21.57 -16.30
CA LYS A 102 16.86 22.03 -17.64
C LYS A 102 15.70 22.49 -18.53
N ARG A 103 14.50 21.94 -18.32
CA ARG A 103 13.31 22.21 -19.13
C ARG A 103 12.42 23.32 -18.58
N VAL A 104 12.29 23.38 -17.25
CA VAL A 104 11.33 24.29 -16.59
C VAL A 104 11.99 25.34 -15.70
N GLY A 105 13.34 25.34 -15.58
CA GLY A 105 14.09 26.24 -14.72
C GLY A 105 14.19 25.76 -13.27
N ARG A 106 14.99 26.49 -12.45
CA ARG A 106 15.39 26.07 -11.10
C ARG A 106 14.37 26.31 -10.00
N ARG A 107 13.29 27.03 -10.28
CA ARG A 107 12.31 27.46 -9.26
C ARG A 107 11.82 26.34 -8.35
N HIS A 108 11.73 25.09 -8.88
CA HIS A 108 11.23 23.94 -8.16
C HIS A 108 12.29 22.85 -7.89
N GLU A 109 13.58 23.19 -8.03
CA GLU A 109 14.67 22.20 -7.91
C GLU A 109 14.64 21.48 -6.56
N GLU A 110 14.51 22.20 -5.45
CA GLU A 110 14.47 21.60 -4.12
C GLU A 110 13.24 20.70 -3.93
N ARG A 111 12.08 21.16 -4.38
CA ARG A 111 10.85 20.36 -4.34
C ARG A 111 10.98 19.09 -5.18
N LEU A 112 11.61 19.17 -6.34
CA LEU A 112 11.90 18.02 -7.19
C LEU A 112 12.84 17.02 -6.51
N ARG A 113 13.86 17.49 -5.80
CA ARG A 113 14.81 16.64 -5.08
C ARG A 113 14.22 16.01 -3.83
N SER A 114 13.34 16.69 -3.11
CA SER A 114 12.81 16.24 -1.83
C SER A 114 11.48 15.46 -1.92
N GLY A 115 10.66 15.69 -2.94
CA GLY A 115 9.27 15.25 -2.94
C GLY A 115 8.71 14.67 -4.24
N PHE A 116 9.49 13.96 -5.03
CA PHE A 116 9.01 13.42 -6.31
C PHE A 116 7.72 12.61 -6.23
N ALA A 117 7.48 11.87 -5.13
CA ALA A 117 6.30 11.05 -4.95
C ALA A 117 4.99 11.84 -5.03
N PHE A 118 5.00 13.11 -4.65
CA PHE A 118 3.79 13.96 -4.65
C PHE A 118 3.40 14.49 -6.04
N PHE A 119 4.34 14.50 -6.98
CA PHE A 119 4.04 14.90 -8.35
C PHE A 119 3.41 13.79 -9.18
N LEU A 120 3.53 12.55 -8.72
CA LEU A 120 3.75 11.46 -9.64
C LEU A 120 2.77 10.33 -9.47
N GLY A 121 1.52 10.62 -9.31
CA GLY A 121 0.50 9.59 -9.43
C GLY A 121 0.62 8.68 -10.66
N GLU A 122 1.59 8.91 -11.54
CA GLU A 122 1.73 8.27 -12.84
C GLU A 122 3.14 7.73 -13.16
N LEU A 123 4.05 7.65 -12.18
CA LEU A 123 5.33 6.97 -12.37
C LEU A 123 5.39 5.64 -11.64
N CYS A 124 6.27 4.78 -12.10
CA CYS A 124 6.67 3.59 -11.38
C CYS A 124 8.17 3.62 -11.03
N GLN A 125 8.58 2.72 -10.15
CA GLN A 125 10.00 2.48 -9.92
C GLN A 125 10.55 1.61 -11.06
N GLY A 126 11.72 2.01 -11.56
CA GLY A 126 12.57 1.19 -12.40
C GLY A 126 13.61 0.40 -11.60
N PRO A 127 14.50 -0.35 -12.26
CA PRO A 127 15.51 -1.17 -11.60
C PRO A 127 16.45 -0.31 -10.76
N PRO A 128 16.79 -0.73 -9.54
CA PRO A 128 17.63 0.06 -8.66
C PRO A 128 19.06 0.12 -9.16
N GLN A 129 19.72 1.25 -8.98
CA GLN A 129 21.15 1.40 -9.17
C GLN A 129 21.86 1.32 -7.80
N GLY A 130 22.41 0.17 -7.48
CA GLY A 130 22.88 -0.13 -6.13
C GLY A 130 21.73 -0.14 -5.12
N ALA A 131 21.79 0.71 -4.10
CA ALA A 131 20.71 0.89 -3.12
C ALA A 131 19.71 2.00 -3.50
N ARG A 132 19.95 2.73 -4.60
CA ARG A 132 19.16 3.89 -4.99
C ARG A 132 18.05 3.51 -5.98
N VAL A 133 16.87 4.06 -5.74
CA VAL A 133 15.69 3.85 -6.58
C VAL A 133 15.77 4.69 -7.85
N THR A 134 15.40 4.11 -8.98
CA THR A 134 15.15 4.84 -10.22
C THR A 134 13.64 5.00 -10.47
N PHE A 135 13.32 5.93 -11.34
CA PHE A 135 11.96 6.19 -11.82
C PHE A 135 11.86 5.86 -13.30
N ALA A 136 10.70 5.37 -13.70
CA ALA A 136 10.38 5.03 -15.09
C ALA A 136 8.96 5.47 -15.45
N ARG A 137 8.72 5.64 -16.74
CA ARG A 137 7.37 5.79 -17.30
C ARG A 137 6.69 4.42 -17.35
N PRO A 138 5.50 4.25 -16.73
CA PRO A 138 4.83 2.96 -16.71
C PRO A 138 4.45 2.43 -18.09
N ASP A 139 4.06 3.33 -19.00
CA ASP A 139 3.67 3.00 -20.37
C ASP A 139 4.82 2.46 -21.23
N GLN A 140 6.06 2.71 -20.82
CA GLN A 140 7.28 2.19 -21.47
C GLN A 140 7.93 1.05 -20.68
N TRP A 141 7.66 1.01 -19.37
CA TRP A 141 8.22 -0.03 -18.50
C TRP A 141 7.41 -1.33 -18.52
N ILE A 142 6.08 -1.21 -18.70
CA ILE A 142 5.15 -2.34 -18.63
C ILE A 142 4.79 -2.77 -20.04
N ASP A 143 5.11 -4.00 -20.40
CA ASP A 143 4.75 -4.58 -21.68
C ASP A 143 3.23 -4.70 -21.83
N GLY A 144 2.72 -4.32 -22.99
CA GLY A 144 1.29 -4.37 -23.27
C GLY A 144 0.46 -3.33 -22.51
N TRP A 145 1.06 -2.22 -22.08
CA TRP A 145 0.33 -1.08 -21.50
C TRP A 145 -0.86 -0.67 -22.36
N ARG A 146 -2.03 -0.54 -21.73
CA ARG A 146 -3.26 -0.05 -22.39
C ARG A 146 -3.96 0.91 -21.46
N GLU A 147 -4.30 2.08 -21.99
CA GLU A 147 -5.11 3.06 -21.26
C GLU A 147 -6.48 2.46 -20.90
N VAL A 148 -6.93 2.75 -19.69
CA VAL A 148 -8.22 2.33 -19.15
C VAL A 148 -9.05 3.58 -18.88
N GLN A 149 -10.35 3.51 -19.16
CA GLN A 149 -11.27 4.59 -18.84
C GLN A 149 -11.42 4.78 -17.32
N GLU A 150 -11.46 6.01 -16.87
CA GLU A 150 -11.38 6.39 -15.47
C GLU A 150 -12.53 5.85 -14.61
N LYS A 151 -13.77 6.09 -15.01
CA LYS A 151 -14.95 5.63 -14.25
C LYS A 151 -15.05 4.10 -14.16
N PRO A 152 -14.93 3.34 -15.27
CA PRO A 152 -14.87 1.87 -15.20
C PRO A 152 -13.69 1.36 -14.35
N ALA A 153 -12.55 2.05 -14.37
CA ALA A 153 -11.40 1.68 -13.56
C ALA A 153 -11.68 1.84 -12.06
N LEU A 154 -12.31 2.95 -11.65
CA LEU A 154 -12.68 3.18 -10.25
C LEU A 154 -13.68 2.12 -9.76
N ALA A 155 -14.68 1.80 -10.57
CA ALA A 155 -15.61 0.70 -10.30
C ALA A 155 -14.88 -0.66 -10.17
N GLY A 156 -13.92 -0.92 -11.05
CA GLY A 156 -13.07 -2.11 -10.99
C GLY A 156 -12.23 -2.21 -9.72
N VAL A 157 -11.72 -1.08 -9.21
CA VAL A 157 -11.00 -1.04 -7.94
C VAL A 157 -11.94 -1.22 -6.75
N ALA A 158 -13.16 -0.66 -6.79
CA ALA A 158 -14.17 -0.87 -5.75
C ALA A 158 -14.57 -2.35 -5.62
N ARG A 159 -14.75 -3.06 -6.75
CA ARG A 159 -14.99 -4.51 -6.73
C ARG A 159 -13.84 -5.28 -6.07
N ARG A 160 -12.58 -4.96 -6.38
CA ARG A 160 -11.41 -5.59 -5.75
C ARG A 160 -11.34 -5.32 -4.26
N TYR A 161 -11.70 -4.11 -3.86
CA TYR A 161 -11.77 -3.76 -2.44
C TYR A 161 -12.83 -4.59 -1.73
N LEU A 162 -14.05 -4.65 -2.25
CA LEU A 162 -15.14 -5.44 -1.68
C LEU A 162 -14.80 -6.93 -1.64
N HIS A 163 -14.22 -7.48 -2.70
CA HIS A 163 -13.76 -8.88 -2.71
C HIS A 163 -12.70 -9.18 -1.65
N THR A 164 -11.84 -8.22 -1.31
CA THR A 164 -10.72 -8.44 -0.39
C THR A 164 -11.06 -8.09 1.06
N TYR A 165 -11.86 -7.04 1.27
CA TYR A 165 -12.14 -6.43 2.56
C TYR A 165 -13.62 -6.32 2.89
N GLY A 166 -14.50 -6.77 1.99
CA GLY A 166 -15.94 -6.80 2.27
C GLY A 166 -16.27 -7.75 3.43
N PRO A 167 -17.37 -7.49 4.11
CA PRO A 167 -18.37 -6.42 3.90
C PRO A 167 -17.84 -5.00 4.21
N ALA A 168 -18.24 -4.02 3.40
CA ALA A 168 -17.76 -2.66 3.58
C ALA A 168 -18.79 -1.60 3.17
N ARG A 169 -18.66 -0.42 3.76
CA ARG A 169 -19.50 0.74 3.45
C ARG A 169 -18.77 1.65 2.42
N PRO A 170 -19.47 2.52 1.71
CA PRO A 170 -18.84 3.52 0.83
C PRO A 170 -17.77 4.37 1.52
N VAL A 171 -17.98 4.71 2.81
CA VAL A 171 -17.01 5.47 3.59
C VAL A 171 -15.72 4.69 3.86
N ASP A 172 -15.80 3.38 4.03
CA ASP A 172 -14.63 2.52 4.26
C ASP A 172 -13.75 2.45 3.00
N PHE A 173 -14.38 2.27 1.83
CA PHE A 173 -13.68 2.35 0.54
C PHE A 173 -13.03 3.72 0.33
N ARG A 174 -13.76 4.80 0.60
CA ARG A 174 -13.27 6.17 0.48
C ARG A 174 -12.00 6.39 1.31
N GLU A 175 -12.01 6.02 2.59
CA GLU A 175 -10.86 6.15 3.48
C GLU A 175 -9.67 5.28 3.04
N TRP A 176 -9.95 4.08 2.59
CA TRP A 176 -8.92 3.19 2.08
C TRP A 176 -8.30 3.70 0.78
N PHE A 177 -9.10 4.24 -0.14
CA PHE A 177 -8.64 4.66 -1.46
C PHE A 177 -7.97 6.04 -1.42
N SER A 178 -8.68 7.09 -1.02
CA SER A 178 -8.16 8.45 -0.86
C SER A 178 -9.18 9.41 -0.25
N SER A 179 -9.21 9.53 1.07
CA SER A 179 -10.16 10.40 1.77
C SER A 179 -10.06 11.90 1.43
N ARG A 180 -8.91 12.34 0.92
CA ARG A 180 -8.69 13.76 0.58
C ARG A 180 -9.22 14.17 -0.79
N ALA A 181 -9.20 13.25 -1.75
CA ALA A 181 -9.56 13.53 -3.15
C ALA A 181 -10.93 12.96 -3.54
N PHE A 182 -11.60 12.26 -2.64
CA PHE A 182 -12.83 11.50 -2.90
C PHE A 182 -13.85 11.85 -1.82
N SER A 183 -14.92 12.51 -2.19
CA SER A 183 -15.99 12.92 -1.27
C SER A 183 -16.87 11.74 -0.84
N ALA A 184 -17.61 11.89 0.24
CA ALA A 184 -18.54 10.87 0.70
C ALA A 184 -19.68 10.63 -0.31
N SER A 185 -20.17 11.71 -0.96
CA SER A 185 -21.22 11.61 -1.99
C SER A 185 -20.74 10.89 -3.25
N GLU A 186 -19.49 11.11 -3.67
CA GLU A 186 -18.91 10.39 -4.81
C GLU A 186 -18.72 8.90 -4.49
N ALA A 187 -18.31 8.57 -3.28
CA ALA A 187 -18.20 7.19 -2.84
C ALA A 187 -19.57 6.49 -2.80
N GLN A 188 -20.61 7.19 -2.30
CA GLN A 188 -21.98 6.66 -2.33
C GLN A 188 -22.43 6.45 -3.77
N SER A 189 -22.30 7.46 -4.65
CA SER A 189 -22.67 7.34 -6.05
C SER A 189 -21.95 6.21 -6.80
N LEU A 190 -20.70 5.93 -6.42
CA LEU A 190 -19.96 4.78 -6.96
C LEU A 190 -20.64 3.46 -6.56
N PHE A 191 -20.99 3.29 -5.28
CA PHE A 191 -21.66 2.09 -4.80
C PHE A 191 -23.08 1.94 -5.39
N ASP A 192 -23.83 3.04 -5.52
CA ASP A 192 -25.12 3.07 -6.21
C ASP A 192 -25.00 2.59 -7.66
N SER A 193 -23.92 2.96 -8.34
CA SER A 193 -23.66 2.49 -9.71
C SER A 193 -23.34 0.99 -9.82
N LEU A 194 -22.99 0.37 -8.70
CA LEU A 194 -22.72 -1.08 -8.59
C LEU A 194 -23.90 -1.86 -7.98
N ALA A 195 -25.02 -1.21 -7.68
CA ALA A 195 -26.13 -1.82 -6.93
C ALA A 195 -26.60 -3.18 -7.49
N GLY A 196 -26.55 -3.37 -8.81
CA GLY A 196 -26.90 -4.67 -9.43
C GLY A 196 -25.90 -5.81 -9.19
N GLU A 197 -24.74 -5.51 -8.59
CA GLU A 197 -23.65 -6.47 -8.30
C GLU A 197 -23.44 -6.63 -6.78
N LEU A 198 -24.14 -5.83 -5.97
CA LEU A 198 -23.97 -5.78 -4.52
C LEU A 198 -25.17 -6.38 -3.80
N GLU A 199 -24.90 -7.08 -2.71
CA GLU A 199 -25.88 -7.42 -1.69
C GLU A 199 -25.64 -6.58 -0.44
N GLU A 200 -26.72 -6.01 0.09
CA GLU A 200 -26.71 -5.28 1.35
C GLU A 200 -26.89 -6.27 2.50
N ILE A 201 -26.03 -6.18 3.49
CA ILE A 201 -26.08 -6.99 4.69
C ILE A 201 -25.98 -6.12 5.93
N GLU A 202 -26.49 -6.61 7.05
CA GLU A 202 -26.33 -5.97 8.36
C GLU A 202 -25.22 -6.66 9.15
N ILE A 203 -24.24 -5.88 9.61
CA ILE A 203 -23.17 -6.34 10.49
C ILE A 203 -23.08 -5.40 11.68
N GLU A 204 -23.20 -5.95 12.88
CA GLU A 204 -23.07 -5.21 14.16
C GLU A 204 -23.91 -3.93 14.19
N GLY A 205 -25.12 -3.97 13.62
CA GLY A 205 -26.04 -2.82 13.54
C GLY A 205 -25.71 -1.79 12.45
N HIS A 206 -24.82 -2.11 11.54
CA HIS A 206 -24.46 -1.26 10.40
C HIS A 206 -24.81 -1.94 9.07
N HIS A 207 -25.37 -1.16 8.14
CA HIS A 207 -25.55 -1.61 6.76
C HIS A 207 -24.21 -1.58 6.03
N ALA A 208 -23.84 -2.67 5.38
CA ALA A 208 -22.63 -2.83 4.59
C ALA A 208 -22.93 -3.62 3.31
N TYR A 209 -22.01 -3.59 2.37
CA TYR A 209 -22.14 -4.22 1.07
C TYR A 209 -21.10 -5.32 0.87
N VAL A 210 -21.53 -6.40 0.24
CA VAL A 210 -20.68 -7.46 -0.31
C VAL A 210 -20.94 -7.58 -1.81
N LEU A 211 -20.00 -8.14 -2.55
CA LEU A 211 -20.30 -8.58 -3.91
C LEU A 211 -21.25 -9.77 -3.86
N ALA A 212 -22.30 -9.78 -4.67
CA ALA A 212 -23.24 -10.89 -4.77
C ALA A 212 -22.55 -12.23 -5.14
N SER A 213 -21.40 -12.17 -5.81
CA SER A 213 -20.53 -13.32 -6.08
C SER A 213 -19.78 -13.87 -4.85
N ASP A 214 -19.67 -13.09 -3.78
CA ASP A 214 -18.79 -13.37 -2.63
C ASP A 214 -19.58 -13.69 -1.34
N THR A 215 -20.84 -14.08 -1.46
CA THR A 215 -21.71 -14.39 -0.31
C THR A 215 -21.38 -15.73 0.35
N ALA A 216 -20.65 -16.62 -0.31
CA ALA A 216 -20.21 -17.87 0.27
C ALA A 216 -18.99 -17.64 1.19
N LEU A 217 -19.21 -17.71 2.49
CA LEU A 217 -18.15 -17.59 3.48
C LEU A 217 -17.25 -18.84 3.48
N PRO A 218 -15.96 -18.72 3.22
CA PRO A 218 -15.04 -19.86 3.27
C PRO A 218 -14.85 -20.33 4.73
N THR A 219 -14.59 -21.62 4.91
CA THR A 219 -14.18 -22.14 6.22
C THR A 219 -12.81 -21.58 6.56
N ILE A 220 -12.72 -20.84 7.65
CA ILE A 220 -11.46 -20.29 8.15
C ILE A 220 -10.60 -21.42 8.70
N LYS A 221 -9.40 -21.61 8.17
CA LYS A 221 -8.40 -22.52 8.75
C LYS A 221 -7.66 -21.81 9.89
N PRO A 222 -7.39 -22.50 11.00
CA PRO A 222 -6.53 -21.95 12.05
C PRO A 222 -5.24 -21.40 11.48
N SER A 223 -4.85 -20.22 11.90
CA SER A 223 -3.66 -19.57 11.36
C SER A 223 -3.00 -18.65 12.38
N VAL A 224 -1.66 -18.62 12.35
CA VAL A 224 -0.85 -17.63 13.06
C VAL A 224 0.03 -16.90 12.05
N ARG A 225 0.03 -15.56 12.10
CA ARG A 225 0.81 -14.71 11.20
C ARG A 225 1.51 -13.60 11.97
N LEU A 226 2.72 -13.32 11.55
CA LEU A 226 3.53 -12.18 12.03
C LEU A 226 3.47 -11.07 10.97
N LEU A 227 2.52 -10.14 11.11
CA LEU A 227 2.31 -9.07 10.15
C LEU A 227 3.32 -7.92 10.35
N PRO A 228 3.91 -7.40 9.28
CA PRO A 228 4.80 -6.24 9.34
C PRO A 228 4.02 -4.94 9.66
N GLU A 229 4.76 -3.86 9.91
CA GLU A 229 4.17 -2.52 9.89
C GLU A 229 3.53 -2.23 8.55
N TYR A 230 2.43 -1.47 8.56
CA TYR A 230 1.65 -1.06 7.38
C TYR A 230 1.16 -2.23 6.53
N ASP A 231 0.94 -3.40 7.16
CA ASP A 231 0.39 -4.53 6.46
C ASP A 231 -0.97 -4.20 5.85
N VAL A 232 -1.18 -4.61 4.58
CA VAL A 232 -2.40 -4.29 3.83
C VAL A 232 -3.67 -4.86 4.49
N TYR A 233 -3.56 -5.95 5.26
CA TYR A 233 -4.68 -6.49 6.02
C TYR A 233 -5.18 -5.48 7.07
N VAL A 234 -4.27 -4.92 7.87
CA VAL A 234 -4.61 -3.90 8.88
C VAL A 234 -5.02 -2.58 8.24
N MET A 235 -4.39 -2.22 7.12
CA MET A 235 -4.69 -0.99 6.39
C MET A 235 -5.99 -1.03 5.60
N GLY A 236 -6.57 -2.22 5.39
CA GLY A 236 -7.82 -2.42 4.66
C GLY A 236 -9.05 -1.91 5.39
N PHE A 237 -9.00 -1.87 6.73
CA PHE A 237 -10.12 -1.52 7.58
C PHE A 237 -9.97 -0.10 8.15
N ARG A 238 -11.06 0.64 8.12
CA ARG A 238 -11.17 1.94 8.79
C ARG A 238 -11.34 1.75 10.30
N GLU A 239 -12.37 1.03 10.68
CA GLU A 239 -12.65 0.62 12.05
C GLU A 239 -11.92 -0.70 12.32
N ARG A 240 -11.17 -0.77 13.41
CA ARG A 240 -10.25 -1.90 13.69
C ARG A 240 -10.52 -2.56 15.03
N GLU A 241 -11.61 -2.20 15.68
CA GLU A 241 -11.98 -2.73 17.00
C GLU A 241 -12.20 -4.25 16.97
N HIS A 242 -12.84 -4.74 15.90
CA HIS A 242 -13.04 -6.18 15.65
C HIS A 242 -11.73 -6.93 15.35
N LEU A 243 -10.75 -6.21 14.78
CA LEU A 243 -9.45 -6.77 14.41
C LEU A 243 -8.43 -6.68 15.54
N ILE A 244 -8.49 -5.63 16.38
CA ILE A 244 -7.50 -5.32 17.40
C ILE A 244 -8.20 -5.17 18.76
N PRO A 245 -8.25 -6.24 19.56
CA PRO A 245 -8.85 -6.23 20.90
C PRO A 245 -8.16 -5.24 21.84
N GLU A 246 -8.89 -4.83 22.89
CA GLU A 246 -8.43 -3.82 23.85
C GLU A 246 -7.06 -4.14 24.45
N VAL A 247 -6.83 -5.38 24.87
CA VAL A 247 -5.54 -5.80 25.43
C VAL A 247 -4.35 -5.55 24.49
N VAL A 248 -4.57 -5.69 23.19
CA VAL A 248 -3.54 -5.42 22.19
C VAL A 248 -3.40 -3.92 21.94
N ARG A 249 -4.50 -3.15 21.99
CA ARG A 249 -4.46 -1.66 21.92
C ARG A 249 -3.66 -1.08 23.07
N GLU A 250 -3.81 -1.61 24.29
CA GLU A 250 -3.01 -1.23 25.45
C GLU A 250 -1.52 -1.53 25.25
N GLN A 251 -1.19 -2.71 24.71
CA GLN A 251 0.19 -3.04 24.35
C GLN A 251 0.77 -2.08 23.31
N ILE A 252 0.00 -1.71 22.26
CA ILE A 252 0.41 -0.75 21.25
C ILE A 252 0.68 0.62 21.88
N ALA A 253 -0.21 1.08 22.75
CA ALA A 253 -0.04 2.34 23.47
C ALA A 253 1.22 2.35 24.35
N ALA A 254 1.50 1.26 25.05
CA ALA A 254 2.69 1.09 25.86
C ALA A 254 3.99 1.01 25.04
N HIS A 255 3.93 0.44 23.84
CA HIS A 255 5.07 0.31 22.94
C HIS A 255 5.59 1.66 22.40
N GLY A 256 4.76 2.70 22.38
CA GLY A 256 5.11 4.08 22.01
C GLY A 256 5.25 4.34 20.50
N ARG A 257 5.43 3.33 19.65
CA ARG A 257 5.55 3.50 18.20
C ARG A 257 4.21 3.75 17.51
N GLY A 258 3.13 3.19 18.03
CA GLY A 258 1.77 3.40 17.50
C GLY A 258 1.16 4.78 17.76
N ARG A 259 1.87 5.67 18.44
CA ARG A 259 1.36 6.95 18.94
C ARG A 259 0.92 7.92 17.83
N TYR A 260 1.56 7.89 16.66
CA TYR A 260 1.27 8.78 15.54
C TYR A 260 0.56 8.08 14.38
N GLU A 261 0.69 6.75 14.27
CA GLU A 261 0.29 5.97 13.10
C GLU A 261 -0.78 4.92 13.46
N GLY A 262 -1.13 4.87 14.73
CA GLY A 262 -2.10 3.89 15.23
C GLY A 262 -1.61 2.44 15.06
N PRO A 263 -2.53 1.49 15.07
CA PRO A 263 -2.22 0.06 15.01
C PRO A 263 -1.46 -0.39 13.74
N ALA A 264 -1.53 0.38 12.67
CA ALA A 264 -0.82 0.04 11.43
C ALA A 264 0.69 0.25 11.53
N GLY A 265 1.16 1.13 12.43
CA GLY A 265 2.58 1.46 12.61
C GLY A 265 3.37 0.47 13.46
N VAL A 266 2.76 -0.63 13.88
CA VAL A 266 3.39 -1.68 14.70
C VAL A 266 3.27 -3.05 14.03
N ARG A 267 4.13 -3.98 14.44
CA ARG A 267 4.10 -5.37 13.97
C ARG A 267 3.15 -6.18 14.84
N LEU A 268 2.16 -6.81 14.22
CA LEU A 268 1.12 -7.55 14.94
C LEU A 268 1.33 -9.06 14.82
N LEU A 269 1.24 -9.75 15.97
CA LEU A 269 0.91 -11.16 15.99
C LEU A 269 -0.61 -11.28 15.74
N VAL A 270 -0.99 -11.99 14.68
CA VAL A 270 -2.40 -12.26 14.34
C VAL A 270 -2.68 -13.76 14.45
N VAL A 271 -3.74 -14.09 15.14
CA VAL A 271 -4.23 -15.47 15.32
C VAL A 271 -5.67 -15.53 14.83
N ASP A 272 -5.93 -16.39 13.86
CA ASP A 272 -7.26 -16.59 13.27
C ASP A 272 -7.93 -15.27 12.81
N GLY A 273 -7.11 -14.38 12.22
CA GLY A 273 -7.57 -13.09 11.71
C GLY A 273 -7.58 -11.95 12.74
N VAL A 274 -7.45 -12.22 14.04
CA VAL A 274 -7.52 -11.21 15.11
C VAL A 274 -6.14 -10.98 15.72
N ALA A 275 -5.81 -9.73 16.04
CA ALA A 275 -4.55 -9.39 16.70
C ALA A 275 -4.49 -10.02 18.10
N ALA A 276 -3.41 -10.70 18.37
CA ALA A 276 -3.19 -11.44 19.62
C ALA A 276 -1.92 -11.00 20.36
N GLY A 277 -1.27 -9.93 19.89
CA GLY A 277 -0.06 -9.38 20.49
C GLY A 277 0.82 -8.62 19.51
N LEU A 278 2.02 -8.32 19.92
CA LEU A 278 3.03 -7.62 19.14
C LEU A 278 4.21 -8.55 18.83
N TRP A 279 5.03 -8.15 17.86
CA TRP A 279 6.33 -8.79 17.66
C TRP A 279 7.38 -7.81 17.17
N GLU A 280 8.62 -8.16 17.38
CA GLU A 280 9.79 -7.40 16.95
C GLU A 280 10.76 -8.29 16.20
N ARG A 281 11.64 -7.69 15.40
CA ARG A 281 12.73 -8.40 14.76
C ARG A 281 14.06 -7.70 14.94
N LYS A 282 15.11 -8.48 15.09
CA LYS A 282 16.47 -7.98 15.15
C LYS A 282 17.41 -8.90 14.37
N LYS A 283 18.11 -8.36 13.37
CA LYS A 283 19.12 -9.11 12.64
C LYS A 283 20.45 -9.09 13.42
N ARG A 284 21.03 -10.26 13.62
CA ARG A 284 22.34 -10.48 14.26
C ARG A 284 23.20 -11.39 13.38
N GLY A 285 23.99 -10.80 12.47
CA GLY A 285 24.76 -11.57 11.50
C GLY A 285 23.87 -12.37 10.58
N LYS A 286 23.96 -13.71 10.64
CA LYS A 286 23.13 -14.66 9.87
C LYS A 286 21.82 -15.05 10.58
N ARG A 287 21.59 -14.59 11.82
CA ARG A 287 20.39 -14.88 12.62
C ARG A 287 19.37 -13.77 12.53
N LEU A 288 18.12 -14.14 12.56
CA LEU A 288 16.97 -13.24 12.67
C LEU A 288 16.21 -13.58 13.96
N GLU A 289 16.44 -12.81 15.01
CA GLU A 289 15.68 -12.89 16.25
C GLU A 289 14.27 -12.34 15.99
N LEU A 290 13.26 -13.15 16.29
CA LEU A 290 11.83 -12.81 16.23
C LEU A 290 11.30 -12.90 17.66
N ARG A 291 11.11 -11.74 18.29
CA ARG A 291 10.56 -11.66 19.65
C ARG A 291 9.06 -11.40 19.57
N VAL A 292 8.28 -12.29 20.15
CA VAL A 292 6.81 -12.21 20.15
C VAL A 292 6.35 -11.92 21.57
N ILE A 293 5.47 -10.93 21.71
CA ILE A 293 4.89 -10.46 22.96
C ILE A 293 3.38 -10.70 22.88
N PRO A 294 2.89 -11.91 23.25
CA PRO A 294 1.48 -12.22 23.18
C PRO A 294 0.66 -11.41 24.18
N GLY A 295 -0.51 -10.92 23.78
CA GLY A 295 -1.50 -10.31 24.67
C GLY A 295 -2.38 -11.33 25.40
N ARG A 296 -2.25 -12.62 25.03
CA ARG A 296 -2.93 -13.76 25.68
C ARG A 296 -2.11 -15.03 25.53
N THR A 297 -2.39 -16.02 26.34
CA THR A 297 -1.75 -17.34 26.22
C THR A 297 -2.10 -17.98 24.87
N LEU A 298 -1.08 -18.44 24.16
CA LEU A 298 -1.24 -19.24 22.95
C LEU A 298 -1.42 -20.71 23.26
N SER A 299 -2.36 -21.36 22.63
CA SER A 299 -2.54 -22.81 22.74
C SER A 299 -1.36 -23.56 22.08
N ARG A 300 -1.22 -24.86 22.41
CA ARG A 300 -0.17 -25.69 21.80
C ARG A 300 -0.20 -25.70 20.27
N PRO A 301 -1.36 -25.85 19.58
CA PRO A 301 -1.41 -25.75 18.13
C PRO A 301 -1.00 -24.36 17.61
N GLN A 302 -1.42 -23.27 18.28
CA GLN A 302 -1.04 -21.92 17.88
C GLN A 302 0.46 -21.65 18.03
N ARG A 303 1.12 -22.24 19.04
CA ARG A 303 2.59 -22.18 19.16
C ARG A 303 3.29 -22.91 18.02
N ALA A 304 2.82 -24.10 17.64
CA ALA A 304 3.36 -24.83 16.51
C ALA A 304 3.21 -24.07 15.19
N GLU A 305 2.08 -23.39 14.97
CA GLU A 305 1.88 -22.51 13.82
C GLU A 305 2.79 -21.26 13.87
N LEU A 306 3.08 -20.73 15.07
CA LEU A 306 4.01 -19.62 15.25
C LEU A 306 5.45 -20.03 14.89
N ASP A 307 5.86 -21.23 15.32
CA ASP A 307 7.16 -21.81 14.95
C ASP A 307 7.27 -21.94 13.43
N ALA A 308 6.23 -22.46 12.78
CA ALA A 308 6.17 -22.59 11.31
C ALA A 308 6.20 -21.23 10.60
N GLU A 309 5.58 -20.19 11.16
CA GLU A 309 5.64 -18.82 10.62
C GLU A 309 7.04 -18.23 10.75
N ALA A 310 7.73 -18.48 11.86
CA ALA A 310 9.12 -18.05 12.05
C ALA A 310 10.04 -18.70 11.01
N GLU A 311 9.88 -19.99 10.73
CA GLU A 311 10.63 -20.70 9.68
C GLU A 311 10.35 -20.13 8.28
N ARG A 312 9.09 -19.80 7.96
CA ARG A 312 8.73 -19.13 6.70
C ARG A 312 9.43 -17.78 6.52
N ILE A 313 9.49 -16.99 7.60
CA ILE A 313 10.19 -15.69 7.58
C ILE A 313 11.70 -15.91 7.41
N GLY A 314 12.27 -16.89 8.09
CA GLY A 314 13.68 -17.29 7.95
C GLY A 314 14.02 -17.67 6.51
N ALA A 315 13.24 -18.55 5.90
CA ALA A 315 13.39 -18.99 4.52
C ALA A 315 13.31 -17.81 3.54
N PHE A 316 12.31 -16.94 3.68
CA PHE A 316 12.15 -15.76 2.82
C PHE A 316 13.33 -14.78 2.93
N THR A 317 13.89 -14.62 4.12
CA THR A 317 14.97 -13.66 4.38
C THR A 317 16.37 -14.27 4.17
N ALA A 318 16.48 -15.57 3.95
CA ALA A 318 17.72 -16.36 3.94
C ALA A 318 18.53 -16.17 5.25
N LEU A 319 17.84 -16.11 6.40
CA LEU A 319 18.42 -15.99 7.72
C LEU A 319 17.91 -17.12 8.62
N GLU A 320 18.75 -17.55 9.58
CA GLU A 320 18.38 -18.51 10.62
C GLU A 320 17.39 -17.84 11.60
N PRO A 321 16.11 -18.28 11.71
CA PRO A 321 15.17 -17.69 12.63
C PRO A 321 15.45 -18.13 14.07
N VAL A 322 15.34 -17.21 15.01
CA VAL A 322 15.41 -17.49 16.45
C VAL A 322 14.15 -16.91 17.08
N LEU A 323 13.20 -17.75 17.42
CA LEU A 323 11.94 -17.34 18.02
C LEU A 323 12.10 -17.21 19.57
N VAL A 324 11.71 -16.06 20.10
CA VAL A 324 11.61 -15.78 21.53
C VAL A 324 10.18 -15.37 21.84
N VAL A 325 9.53 -16.02 22.79
CA VAL A 325 8.14 -15.72 23.19
C VAL A 325 8.17 -15.31 24.66
N ASP A 326 7.73 -14.09 24.96
CA ASP A 326 7.69 -13.53 26.32
C ASP A 326 6.54 -14.11 27.13
#